data_fa48478c030046bdadaa90a4b2421488
#
_entry.id   fa48478c030046bdadaa90a4b2421488
#
_cell.length_a   1.000
_cell.length_b   1.000
_cell.length_c   1.000
_cell.angle_alpha   90.00
_cell.angle_beta   90.00
_cell.angle_gamma   90.00
#
_symmetry.space_group_name_H-M   'P 1'
#
loop_
_entity.id
_entity.type
_entity.pdbx_description
1 polymer ?
#
loop_
_entity_poly.entity_id
_entity_poly.type
_entity_poly.pdbx_seq_one_letter_code
_entity_poly.pdbx_strand_id
1 'polypeptide(L)'
;CNAPEFYAGGAKLTLVSGTDRMTPDGLRTSIAGEQTRGVHGPQRGPVSITQVTELGGVYTLAELQALTAVAREFDLPVHLDGARFANALVALKCTSAEMTWKAGVDVVSFGGTKNGCMGVEAVIFFDPKKAWEFELRRKRGAHLFSKHRFLSAQMAGYLADNAWLD
;
A
#
# COMPACT_ATOMS: atom_id res chain seq x y z
N CYS A 1 -10.68 -7.35 8.89
CA CYS A 1 -11.09 -6.71 10.14
C CYS A 1 -11.72 -5.31 9.93
N ASN A 2 -11.96 -4.90 8.72
CA ASN A 2 -12.57 -3.61 8.34
C ASN A 2 -11.86 -2.35 8.89
N ALA A 3 -10.60 -2.45 9.27
CA ALA A 3 -9.84 -1.29 9.76
C ALA A 3 -9.71 -0.17 8.69
N PRO A 4 -9.44 -0.48 7.40
CA PRO A 4 -9.41 0.56 6.38
C PRO A 4 -10.74 1.31 6.25
N GLU A 5 -11.87 0.61 6.30
CA GLU A 5 -13.21 1.21 6.25
C GLU A 5 -13.50 2.07 7.47
N PHE A 6 -13.08 1.61 8.66
CA PHE A 6 -13.24 2.36 9.91
C PHE A 6 -12.49 3.70 9.88
N TYR A 7 -11.23 3.70 9.42
CA TYR A 7 -10.40 4.90 9.40
C TYR A 7 -10.63 5.79 8.16
N ALA A 8 -11.24 5.27 7.10
CA ALA A 8 -11.44 6.01 5.86
C ALA A 8 -12.62 7.00 5.89
N GLY A 9 -13.37 7.07 7.00
CA GLY A 9 -14.45 8.05 7.17
C GLY A 9 -15.65 7.83 6.25
N GLY A 10 -16.00 6.57 6.01
CA GLY A 10 -17.16 6.19 5.20
C GLY A 10 -16.83 5.64 3.82
N ALA A 11 -15.56 5.56 3.44
CA ALA A 11 -15.18 4.81 2.24
C ALA A 11 -15.41 3.32 2.47
N LYS A 12 -15.74 2.58 1.39
CA LYS A 12 -15.95 1.14 1.40
C LYS A 12 -14.93 0.47 0.49
N LEU A 13 -14.42 -0.67 0.90
CA LEU A 13 -13.58 -1.50 0.06
C LEU A 13 -14.44 -2.30 -0.93
N THR A 14 -14.12 -2.17 -2.21
CA THR A 14 -14.63 -3.05 -3.26
C THR A 14 -13.56 -4.09 -3.56
N LEU A 15 -13.86 -5.35 -3.30
CA LEU A 15 -12.93 -6.44 -3.55
C LEU A 15 -12.95 -6.85 -5.02
N VAL A 16 -11.77 -6.91 -5.63
CA VAL A 16 -11.62 -7.47 -6.97
C VAL A 16 -11.75 -8.99 -6.90
N SER A 17 -12.62 -9.56 -7.73
CA SER A 17 -12.83 -11.01 -7.76
C SER A 17 -11.54 -11.76 -8.11
N GLY A 18 -11.28 -12.84 -7.40
CA GLY A 18 -10.09 -13.66 -7.57
C GLY A 18 -9.84 -14.52 -6.33
N THR A 19 -8.83 -15.39 -6.39
CA THR A 19 -8.49 -16.29 -5.27
C THR A 19 -7.41 -15.71 -4.36
N ASP A 20 -6.40 -15.04 -4.91
CA ASP A 20 -5.26 -14.49 -4.17
C ASP A 20 -4.79 -13.16 -4.77
N ARG A 21 -4.51 -13.15 -6.07
CA ARG A 21 -4.00 -11.98 -6.78
C ARG A 21 -5.02 -11.48 -7.80
N MET A 22 -5.18 -10.13 -7.89
CA MET A 22 -6.02 -9.54 -8.94
C MET A 22 -5.32 -9.66 -10.29
N THR A 23 -6.14 -9.72 -11.35
CA THR A 23 -5.68 -9.58 -12.73
C THR A 23 -5.99 -8.16 -13.22
N PRO A 24 -5.26 -7.64 -14.23
CA PRO A 24 -5.58 -6.33 -14.83
C PRO A 24 -7.02 -6.24 -15.35
N ASP A 25 -7.53 -7.29 -15.97
CA ASP A 25 -8.91 -7.33 -16.50
C ASP A 25 -9.94 -7.38 -15.37
N GLY A 26 -9.68 -8.16 -14.30
CA GLY A 26 -10.52 -8.18 -13.10
C GLY A 26 -10.58 -6.82 -12.43
N LEU A 27 -9.44 -6.16 -12.29
CA LEU A 27 -9.37 -4.80 -11.73
C LEU A 27 -10.13 -3.80 -12.59
N ARG A 28 -9.91 -3.79 -13.91
CA ARG A 28 -10.60 -2.91 -14.86
C ARG A 28 -12.13 -3.11 -14.78
N THR A 29 -12.58 -4.37 -14.77
CA THR A 29 -13.99 -4.71 -14.66
C THR A 29 -14.59 -4.20 -13.35
N SER A 30 -13.90 -4.38 -12.22
CA SER A 30 -14.35 -3.89 -10.91
C SER A 30 -14.45 -2.36 -10.88
N ILE A 31 -13.44 -1.65 -11.35
CA ILE A 31 -13.44 -0.17 -11.38
C ILE A 31 -14.56 0.36 -12.31
N ALA A 32 -14.71 -0.24 -13.51
CA ALA A 32 -15.71 0.17 -14.46
C ALA A 32 -17.13 -0.11 -13.95
N GLY A 33 -17.33 -1.18 -13.19
CA GLY A 33 -18.60 -1.55 -12.58
C GLY A 33 -19.08 -0.58 -11.49
N GLU A 34 -18.15 0.13 -10.84
CA GLU A 34 -18.49 1.15 -9.84
C GLU A 34 -19.03 2.41 -10.54
N GLN A 35 -20.37 2.54 -10.53
CA GLN A 35 -21.06 3.68 -11.15
C GLN A 35 -21.04 4.88 -10.19
N THR A 36 -20.30 5.92 -10.52
CA THR A 36 -20.21 7.11 -9.68
C THR A 36 -21.48 7.96 -9.67
N ARG A 37 -22.27 7.94 -10.72
CA ARG A 37 -23.53 8.69 -10.85
C ARG A 37 -23.47 10.16 -10.39
N GLY A 38 -22.35 10.83 -10.61
CA GLY A 38 -22.10 12.19 -10.15
C GLY A 38 -22.25 12.29 -8.62
N VAL A 39 -22.99 13.30 -8.17
CA VAL A 39 -23.23 13.55 -6.73
C VAL A 39 -24.14 12.53 -6.04
N HIS A 40 -24.83 11.72 -6.80
CA HIS A 40 -25.79 10.73 -6.28
C HIS A 40 -25.18 9.36 -5.97
N GLY A 41 -23.88 9.19 -6.19
CA GLY A 41 -23.21 7.93 -5.94
C GLY A 41 -21.82 8.12 -5.28
N PRO A 42 -21.25 7.03 -4.77
CA PRO A 42 -19.88 7.08 -4.26
C PRO A 42 -18.90 7.40 -5.38
N GLN A 43 -17.78 8.01 -5.02
CA GLN A 43 -16.69 8.27 -5.94
C GLN A 43 -15.63 7.17 -5.82
N ARG A 44 -14.94 6.87 -6.91
CA ARG A 44 -13.85 5.88 -6.93
C ARG A 44 -12.69 6.39 -6.10
N GLY A 45 -12.10 5.49 -5.31
CA GLY A 45 -10.92 5.76 -4.49
C GLY A 45 -9.66 5.06 -5.02
N PRO A 46 -8.58 5.04 -4.23
CA PRO A 46 -7.32 4.42 -4.64
C PRO A 46 -7.45 2.91 -4.87
N VAL A 47 -6.61 2.39 -5.75
CA VAL A 47 -6.37 0.95 -5.86
C VAL A 47 -5.37 0.53 -4.79
N SER A 48 -5.67 -0.53 -4.04
CA SER A 48 -4.73 -1.10 -3.06
C SER A 48 -4.30 -2.50 -3.48
N ILE A 49 -2.98 -2.71 -3.54
CA ILE A 49 -2.35 -3.98 -3.91
C ILE A 49 -1.56 -4.47 -2.70
N THR A 50 -1.71 -5.73 -2.30
CA THR A 50 -0.94 -6.33 -1.20
C THR A 50 0.23 -7.14 -1.75
N GLN A 51 1.45 -6.82 -1.32
CA GLN A 51 2.68 -7.45 -1.79
C GLN A 51 3.63 -7.73 -0.59
N VAL A 52 3.83 -8.94 -0.18
CA VAL A 52 3.30 -10.25 -0.56
C VAL A 52 1.89 -10.44 0.00
N THR A 53 1.03 -11.17 -0.70
CA THR A 53 -0.32 -11.45 -0.23
C THR A 53 -0.34 -12.32 1.02
N GLU A 54 -1.49 -12.40 1.70
CA GLU A 54 -1.63 -13.25 2.91
C GLU A 54 -1.50 -14.75 2.61
N LEU A 55 -1.77 -15.17 1.39
CA LEU A 55 -1.58 -16.55 0.93
C LEU A 55 -0.17 -16.83 0.39
N GLY A 56 0.72 -15.82 0.40
CA GLY A 56 2.09 -15.93 -0.05
C GLY A 56 2.30 -15.64 -1.54
N GLY A 57 1.27 -15.17 -2.24
CA GLY A 57 1.38 -14.80 -3.66
C GLY A 57 2.25 -13.55 -3.85
N VAL A 58 3.09 -13.58 -4.86
CA VAL A 58 3.97 -12.48 -5.23
C VAL A 58 3.62 -12.00 -6.62
N TYR A 59 3.27 -10.72 -6.77
CA TYR A 59 3.15 -10.09 -8.08
C TYR A 59 4.54 -9.86 -8.66
N THR A 60 4.75 -10.24 -9.91
CA THR A 60 5.94 -9.85 -10.67
C THR A 60 5.93 -8.33 -10.93
N LEU A 61 7.09 -7.76 -11.28
CA LEU A 61 7.16 -6.35 -11.65
C LEU A 61 6.24 -6.01 -12.84
N ALA A 62 6.15 -6.91 -13.82
CA ALA A 62 5.27 -6.74 -14.98
C ALA A 62 3.78 -6.75 -14.57
N GLU A 63 3.37 -7.65 -13.65
CA GLU A 63 2.01 -7.66 -13.13
C GLU A 63 1.68 -6.39 -12.33
N LEU A 64 2.61 -5.91 -11.49
CA LEU A 64 2.42 -4.64 -10.79
C LEU A 64 2.25 -3.47 -11.76
N GLN A 65 3.11 -3.38 -12.78
CA GLN A 65 3.02 -2.34 -13.81
C GLN A 65 1.70 -2.41 -14.59
N ALA A 66 1.23 -3.60 -14.90
CA ALA A 66 -0.06 -3.78 -15.59
C ALA A 66 -1.24 -3.33 -14.72
N LEU A 67 -1.22 -3.64 -13.41
CA LEU A 67 -2.26 -3.19 -12.49
C LEU A 67 -2.25 -1.66 -12.28
N THR A 68 -1.07 -1.08 -12.13
CA THR A 68 -0.94 0.38 -11.98
C THR A 68 -1.35 1.13 -13.25
N ALA A 69 -1.07 0.55 -14.43
CA ALA A 69 -1.52 1.09 -15.70
C ALA A 69 -3.06 1.13 -15.77
N VAL A 70 -3.74 0.07 -15.33
CA VAL A 70 -5.21 0.07 -15.23
C VAL A 70 -5.71 1.16 -14.28
N ALA A 71 -5.08 1.34 -13.11
CA ALA A 71 -5.47 2.41 -12.20
C ALA A 71 -5.34 3.80 -12.86
N ARG A 72 -4.29 4.01 -13.65
CA ARG A 72 -4.07 5.27 -14.39
C ARG A 72 -5.11 5.52 -15.51
N GLU A 73 -5.67 4.47 -16.12
CA GLU A 73 -6.79 4.62 -17.08
C GLU A 73 -8.00 5.35 -16.46
N PHE A 74 -8.13 5.30 -15.13
CA PHE A 74 -9.22 5.89 -14.36
C PHE A 74 -8.78 7.04 -13.44
N ASP A 75 -7.56 7.55 -13.62
CA ASP A 75 -6.95 8.60 -12.78
C ASP A 75 -6.91 8.26 -11.28
N LEU A 76 -6.77 6.99 -10.94
CA LEU A 76 -6.75 6.54 -9.55
C LEU A 76 -5.31 6.37 -9.03
N PRO A 77 -5.03 6.83 -7.80
CA PRO A 77 -3.75 6.58 -7.15
C PRO A 77 -3.64 5.11 -6.71
N VAL A 78 -2.41 4.64 -6.56
CA VAL A 78 -2.12 3.26 -6.17
C VAL A 78 -1.39 3.23 -4.82
N HIS A 79 -1.96 2.48 -3.89
CA HIS A 79 -1.35 2.11 -2.63
C HIS A 79 -0.82 0.69 -2.71
N LEU A 80 0.40 0.48 -2.18
CA LEU A 80 0.98 -0.84 -1.98
C LEU A 80 1.01 -1.16 -0.49
N ASP A 81 0.25 -2.15 -0.08
CA ASP A 81 0.39 -2.75 1.25
C ASP A 81 1.63 -3.63 1.27
N GLY A 82 2.68 -3.11 1.86
CA GLY A 82 3.97 -3.76 2.03
C GLY A 82 4.19 -4.29 3.44
N ALA A 83 3.16 -4.82 4.11
CA ALA A 83 3.32 -5.48 5.40
C ALA A 83 4.37 -6.61 5.37
N ARG A 84 4.66 -7.16 4.17
CA ARG A 84 5.68 -8.18 3.90
C ARG A 84 6.62 -7.74 2.78
N PHE A 85 7.00 -6.47 2.79
CA PHE A 85 7.78 -5.82 1.72
C PHE A 85 9.12 -6.50 1.47
N ALA A 86 9.86 -6.81 2.54
CA ALA A 86 11.15 -7.46 2.46
C ALA A 86 11.07 -8.84 1.79
N ASN A 87 10.06 -9.63 2.13
CA ASN A 87 9.83 -10.95 1.51
C ASN A 87 9.64 -10.83 -0.01
N ALA A 88 8.92 -9.81 -0.47
CA ALA A 88 8.73 -9.56 -1.89
C ALA A 88 10.04 -9.16 -2.60
N LEU A 89 10.85 -8.30 -1.99
CA LEU A 89 12.15 -7.91 -2.55
C LEU A 89 13.07 -9.11 -2.74
N VAL A 90 13.16 -9.97 -1.72
CA VAL A 90 13.97 -11.20 -1.78
C VAL A 90 13.46 -12.14 -2.89
N ALA A 91 12.15 -12.36 -2.95
CA ALA A 91 11.54 -13.23 -3.96
C ALA A 91 11.75 -12.71 -5.39
N LEU A 92 11.61 -11.41 -5.60
CA LEU A 92 11.72 -10.79 -6.93
C LEU A 92 13.15 -10.46 -7.32
N LYS A 93 14.08 -10.43 -6.37
CA LYS A 93 15.48 -10.01 -6.58
C LYS A 93 15.58 -8.64 -7.26
N CYS A 94 14.74 -7.71 -6.82
CA CYS A 94 14.63 -6.38 -7.38
C CYS A 94 14.93 -5.31 -6.32
N THR A 95 15.10 -4.08 -6.76
CA THR A 95 15.23 -2.92 -5.87
C THR A 95 13.87 -2.47 -5.36
N SER A 96 13.84 -1.81 -4.21
CA SER A 96 12.62 -1.18 -3.67
C SER A 96 12.01 -0.17 -4.65
N ALA A 97 12.85 0.56 -5.39
CA ALA A 97 12.39 1.51 -6.41
C ALA A 97 11.65 0.83 -7.57
N GLU A 98 12.15 -0.32 -8.04
CA GLU A 98 11.50 -1.09 -9.14
C GLU A 98 10.15 -1.64 -8.71
N MET A 99 10.03 -2.10 -7.46
CA MET A 99 8.78 -2.66 -6.95
C MET A 99 7.76 -1.57 -6.55
N THR A 100 8.16 -0.30 -6.47
CA THR A 100 7.28 0.77 -5.98
C THR A 100 7.05 1.86 -7.03
N TRP A 101 7.69 3.02 -6.88
CA TRP A 101 7.40 4.19 -7.70
C TRP A 101 7.69 3.98 -9.19
N LYS A 102 8.71 3.18 -9.56
CA LYS A 102 8.97 2.81 -10.95
C LYS A 102 7.91 1.87 -11.52
N ALA A 103 7.24 1.10 -10.68
CA ALA A 103 6.09 0.31 -11.09
C ALA A 103 4.77 1.10 -11.07
N GLY A 104 4.78 2.38 -10.73
CA GLY A 104 3.60 3.25 -10.74
C GLY A 104 2.86 3.34 -9.40
N VAL A 105 3.45 2.90 -8.31
CA VAL A 105 2.89 3.03 -6.95
C VAL A 105 3.07 4.46 -6.43
N ASP A 106 2.04 5.02 -5.80
CA ASP A 106 2.05 6.38 -5.22
C ASP A 106 2.41 6.38 -3.74
N VAL A 107 1.94 5.38 -3.00
CA VAL A 107 2.09 5.29 -1.54
C VAL A 107 2.34 3.85 -1.14
N VAL A 108 3.22 3.65 -0.16
CA VAL A 108 3.52 2.32 0.41
C VAL A 108 3.28 2.35 1.91
N SER A 109 2.55 1.36 2.42
CA SER A 109 2.62 0.96 3.83
C SER A 109 3.79 -0.01 3.99
N PHE A 110 4.89 0.46 4.57
CA PHE A 110 6.13 -0.32 4.70
C PHE A 110 6.17 -1.00 6.07
N GLY A 111 6.11 -2.33 6.06
CA GLY A 111 6.04 -3.14 7.27
C GLY A 111 7.40 -3.45 7.89
N GLY A 112 7.58 -3.10 9.16
CA GLY A 112 8.70 -3.57 9.96
C GLY A 112 8.33 -4.68 10.94
N THR A 113 7.10 -4.68 11.43
CA THR A 113 6.63 -5.60 12.49
C THR A 113 6.71 -7.08 12.10
N LYS A 114 6.38 -7.44 10.86
CA LYS A 114 6.43 -8.83 10.38
C LYS A 114 7.83 -9.29 9.99
N ASN A 115 8.84 -8.41 10.11
CA ASN A 115 10.21 -8.72 9.72
C ASN A 115 11.24 -8.31 10.79
N GLY A 116 10.93 -8.55 12.06
CA GLY A 116 11.86 -8.43 13.18
C GLY A 116 11.68 -7.22 14.09
N CYS A 117 10.96 -6.18 13.70
CA CYS A 117 10.66 -5.07 14.58
C CYS A 117 9.59 -5.43 15.61
N MET A 118 9.63 -4.82 16.79
CA MET A 118 8.63 -5.05 17.84
C MET A 118 7.25 -4.48 17.51
N GLY A 119 7.20 -3.37 16.78
CA GLY A 119 5.94 -2.74 16.41
C GLY A 119 6.16 -1.38 15.77
N VAL A 120 6.60 -1.37 14.52
CA VAL A 120 6.78 -0.15 13.73
C VAL A 120 6.42 -0.39 12.28
N GLU A 121 5.68 0.56 11.74
CA GLU A 121 5.32 0.63 10.33
C GLU A 121 5.65 2.03 9.81
N ALA A 122 5.98 2.14 8.54
CA ALA A 122 6.18 3.44 7.90
C ALA A 122 5.21 3.61 6.73
N VAL A 123 4.76 4.83 6.49
CA VAL A 123 4.01 5.17 5.28
C VAL A 123 4.88 6.08 4.42
N ILE A 124 5.12 5.68 3.19
CA ILE A 124 6.02 6.35 2.26
C ILE A 124 5.21 6.92 1.11
N PHE A 125 5.21 8.25 1.00
CA PHE A 125 4.64 8.97 -0.13
C PHE A 125 5.74 9.35 -1.12
N PHE A 126 5.59 8.98 -2.38
CA PHE A 126 6.55 9.37 -3.43
C PHE A 126 6.34 10.80 -3.93
N ASP A 127 5.15 11.38 -3.69
CA ASP A 127 4.88 12.80 -3.83
C ASP A 127 4.67 13.42 -2.44
N PRO A 128 5.63 14.19 -1.89
CA PRO A 128 5.51 14.80 -0.57
C PRO A 128 4.29 15.72 -0.40
N LYS A 129 3.78 16.29 -1.49
CA LYS A 129 2.60 17.17 -1.44
C LYS A 129 1.34 16.44 -0.99
N LYS A 130 1.28 15.12 -1.19
CA LYS A 130 0.15 14.28 -0.79
C LYS A 130 0.21 13.82 0.67
N ALA A 131 1.34 14.06 1.36
CA ALA A 131 1.55 13.54 2.73
C ALA A 131 0.84 14.39 3.81
N TRP A 132 0.52 15.66 3.56
CA TRP A 132 0.02 16.57 4.59
C TRP A 132 -1.30 16.12 5.22
N GLU A 133 -2.28 15.73 4.41
CA GLU A 133 -3.55 15.23 4.94
C GLU A 133 -3.34 13.94 5.75
N PHE A 134 -2.43 13.07 5.33
CA PHE A 134 -2.06 11.88 6.08
C PHE A 134 -1.44 12.24 7.45
N GLU A 135 -0.54 13.22 7.52
CA GLU A 135 0.06 13.68 8.78
C GLU A 135 -1.02 14.19 9.76
N LEU A 136 -2.01 14.93 9.27
CA LEU A 136 -3.14 15.37 10.08
C LEU A 136 -3.96 14.18 10.62
N ARG A 137 -4.27 13.21 9.77
CA ARG A 137 -5.00 11.99 10.14
C ARG A 137 -4.20 11.13 11.11
N ARG A 138 -2.91 10.96 10.86
CA ARG A 138 -1.97 10.26 11.73
C ARG A 138 -1.99 10.81 13.15
N LYS A 139 -1.93 12.15 13.29
CA LYS A 139 -2.00 12.81 14.59
C LYS A 139 -3.34 12.61 15.27
N ARG A 140 -4.44 12.80 14.54
CA ARG A 140 -5.81 12.62 15.06
C ARG A 140 -6.10 11.17 15.43
N GLY A 141 -5.55 10.21 14.71
CA GLY A 141 -5.67 8.77 14.94
C GLY A 141 -4.73 8.23 16.03
N ALA A 142 -4.07 9.10 16.81
CA ALA A 142 -3.12 8.76 17.87
C ALA A 142 -1.86 8.00 17.41
N HIS A 143 -1.55 7.99 16.11
CA HIS A 143 -0.35 7.35 15.57
C HIS A 143 0.90 8.25 15.59
N LEU A 144 0.80 9.45 16.13
CA LEU A 144 1.93 10.34 16.41
C LEU A 144 1.91 10.70 17.90
N PHE A 145 2.53 9.89 18.72
CA PHE A 145 2.59 10.07 20.16
C PHE A 145 3.95 10.57 20.66
N SER A 146 4.02 11.04 21.90
CA SER A 146 5.17 11.81 22.43
C SER A 146 6.50 11.05 22.46
N LYS A 147 6.49 9.72 22.58
CA LYS A 147 7.71 8.90 22.62
C LYS A 147 7.96 8.15 21.31
N HIS A 148 7.58 8.75 20.20
CA HIS A 148 7.69 8.17 18.86
C HIS A 148 9.13 7.79 18.46
N ARG A 149 10.12 8.42 19.08
CA ARG A 149 11.54 8.09 18.87
C ARG A 149 11.89 6.61 19.08
N PHE A 150 11.17 5.90 19.94
CA PHE A 150 11.39 4.46 20.15
C PHE A 150 10.97 3.62 18.95
N LEU A 151 9.94 4.05 18.22
CA LEU A 151 9.55 3.43 16.95
C LEU A 151 10.54 3.81 15.84
N SER A 152 10.92 5.08 15.77
CA SER A 152 11.90 5.55 14.79
C SER A 152 13.25 4.85 14.94
N ALA A 153 13.69 4.59 16.16
CA ALA A 153 14.93 3.85 16.42
C ALA A 153 14.85 2.39 15.92
N GLN A 154 13.70 1.72 16.07
CA GLN A 154 13.50 0.38 15.52
C GLN A 154 13.62 0.40 13.98
N MET A 155 12.95 1.35 13.32
CA MET A 155 13.02 1.47 11.87
C MET A 155 14.45 1.82 11.40
N ALA A 156 15.17 2.69 12.12
CA ALA A 156 16.54 3.01 11.81
C ALA A 156 17.46 1.78 11.93
N GLY A 157 17.31 1.00 12.99
CA GLY A 157 18.07 -0.26 13.17
C GLY A 157 17.73 -1.31 12.12
N TYR A 158 16.45 -1.43 11.78
CA TYR A 158 15.97 -2.36 10.74
C TYR A 158 16.56 -2.06 9.35
N LEU A 159 16.74 -0.78 9.03
CA LEU A 159 17.28 -0.34 7.73
C LEU A 159 18.82 -0.24 7.70
N ALA A 160 19.48 -0.28 8.87
CA ALA A 160 20.93 -0.20 8.96
C ALA A 160 21.58 -1.49 8.44
N ASP A 161 22.64 -1.33 7.68
CA ASP A 161 23.54 -2.43 7.25
C ASP A 161 22.83 -3.63 6.60
N ASN A 162 21.66 -3.39 6.00
CA ASN A 162 20.77 -4.41 5.42
C ASN A 162 20.27 -5.46 6.44
N ALA A 163 20.15 -5.11 7.72
CA ALA A 163 19.67 -6.01 8.77
C ALA A 163 18.28 -6.64 8.47
N TRP A 164 17.52 -6.04 7.57
CA TRP A 164 16.25 -6.57 7.09
C TRP A 164 16.38 -7.84 6.20
N LEU A 165 17.60 -8.13 5.71
CA LEU A 165 17.92 -9.31 4.87
C LEU A 165 18.31 -10.53 5.70
N ASP A 166 18.86 -10.34 6.91
CA ASP A 166 19.37 -11.37 7.81
C ASP A 166 18.24 -12.02 8.63
#